data_766d66ab500c730fe62ce517dfa314be
#
_entry.id   766d66ab500c730fe62ce517dfa314be
#
_cell.length_a   1.000
_cell.length_b   1.000
_cell.length_c   1.000
_cell.angle_alpha   90.00
_cell.angle_beta   90.00
_cell.angle_gamma   90.00
#
_symmetry.space_group_name_H-M   'P 1'
#
loop_
_entity.id
_entity.type
_entity.pdbx_description
1 polymer ?
#
loop_
_entity_poly.entity_id
_entity_poly.type
_entity_poly.pdbx_seq_one_letter_code
_entity_poly.pdbx_strand_id
1 'polypeptide(L)' 'MKLYLIEYYDAVSDRTEYDTIFGFSESHARDQFKRKMDNTKIIVSVETL' A
#
# COMPACT_ATOMS: atom_id res chain seq x y z
N MET A 1 -15.89 2.36 5.77
CA MET A 1 -14.67 2.17 4.95
C MET A 1 -13.81 3.42 5.10
N LYS A 2 -12.51 3.25 5.27
CA LYS A 2 -11.57 4.35 5.45
C LYS A 2 -10.61 4.43 4.28
N LEU A 3 -10.03 5.61 4.07
CA LEU A 3 -9.00 5.80 3.07
C LEU A 3 -7.63 5.71 3.76
N TYR A 4 -6.73 4.94 3.19
CA TYR A 4 -5.38 4.72 3.72
C TYR A 4 -4.36 5.20 2.71
N LEU A 5 -3.31 5.84 3.23
CA LEU A 5 -2.13 6.19 2.44
C LEU A 5 -1.09 5.10 2.65
N ILE A 6 -0.65 4.49 1.55
CA ILE A 6 0.36 3.43 1.59
C ILE A 6 1.64 3.96 0.98
N GLU A 7 2.69 3.95 1.77
CA GLU A 7 4.04 4.19 1.30
C GLU A 7 4.67 2.85 0.97
N TYR A 8 5.19 2.70 -0.24
CA TYR A 8 5.80 1.45 -0.64
C TYR A 8 7.08 1.69 -1.43
N TYR A 9 7.98 0.71 -1.34
CA TYR A 9 9.20 0.69 -2.11
C TYR A 9 9.01 -0.18 -3.34
N ASP A 10 9.33 0.38 -4.51
CA ASP A 10 9.28 -0.35 -5.77
C ASP A 10 10.69 -0.85 -6.10
N ALA A 11 10.90 -2.16 -5.97
CA ALA A 11 12.21 -2.77 -6.19
C ALA A 11 12.65 -2.72 -7.66
N VAL A 12 11.72 -2.58 -8.58
CA VAL A 12 12.04 -2.50 -10.02
C VAL A 12 12.61 -1.13 -10.36
N SER A 13 11.96 -0.06 -9.92
CA SER A 13 12.40 1.31 -10.19
C SER A 13 13.36 1.85 -9.14
N ASP A 14 13.53 1.15 -8.02
CA ASP A 14 14.34 1.58 -6.89
C ASP A 14 13.85 2.94 -6.35
N ARG A 15 12.55 3.07 -6.19
CA ARG A 15 11.91 4.30 -5.72
C ARG A 15 10.87 4.00 -4.65
N THR A 16 10.72 4.95 -3.73
CA THR A 16 9.62 4.98 -2.78
C THR A 16 8.46 5.74 -3.41
N GLU A 17 7.29 5.14 -3.40
CA GLU A 17 6.10 5.70 -3.99
C GLU A 17 4.94 5.65 -3.01
N TYR A 18 3.83 6.30 -3.37
CA TYR A 18 2.64 6.38 -2.53
C TYR A 18 1.40 5.99 -3.32
N ASP A 19 0.47 5.36 -2.64
CA ASP A 19 -0.83 5.03 -3.21
C ASP A 19 -1.89 5.20 -2.13
N THR A 20 -3.12 5.46 -2.55
CA THR A 20 -4.25 5.51 -1.63
C THR A 20 -5.18 4.36 -1.92
N ILE A 21 -5.72 3.75 -0.88
CA ILE A 21 -6.60 2.61 -1.02
C ILE A 21 -7.68 2.62 0.07
N PHE A 22 -8.89 2.25 -0.30
CA PHE A 22 -9.97 2.09 0.66
C PHE A 22 -9.90 0.72 1.32
N GLY A 23 -10.21 0.66 2.61
CA GLY A 23 -10.26 -0.59 3.34
C GLY A 23 -11.10 -0.43 4.60
N PHE A 24 -11.55 -1.56 5.14
CA PHE A 24 -12.30 -1.58 6.40
C PHE A 24 -11.38 -1.44 7.61
N SER A 25 -10.11 -1.81 7.44
CA SER A 25 -9.08 -1.72 8.47
C SER A 25 -7.71 -1.60 7.79
N GLU A 26 -6.68 -1.31 8.57
CA GLU A 26 -5.30 -1.28 8.05
C GLU A 26 -4.93 -2.64 7.43
N SER A 27 -5.26 -3.71 8.12
CA SER A 27 -4.99 -5.06 7.64
C SER A 27 -5.67 -5.35 6.31
N HIS A 28 -6.92 -4.91 6.16
CA HIS A 28 -7.67 -5.05 4.92
C HIS A 28 -7.03 -4.22 3.80
N ALA A 29 -6.62 -2.99 4.09
CA ALA A 29 -5.98 -2.13 3.12
C ALA A 29 -4.66 -2.73 2.61
N ARG A 30 -3.85 -3.30 3.52
CA ARG A 30 -2.61 -3.99 3.17
C ARG A 30 -2.87 -5.17 2.23
N ASP A 31 -3.88 -5.95 2.54
CA ASP A 31 -4.25 -7.12 1.74
C ASP A 31 -4.72 -6.70 0.34
N GLN A 32 -5.54 -5.68 0.26
CA GLN A 32 -6.00 -5.14 -1.02
C GLN A 32 -4.84 -4.61 -1.86
N PHE A 33 -3.90 -3.93 -1.25
CA PHE A 33 -2.71 -3.44 -1.93
C PHE A 33 -1.88 -4.59 -2.51
N LYS A 34 -1.69 -5.65 -1.73
CA LYS A 34 -0.91 -6.83 -2.17
C LYS A 34 -1.57 -7.54 -3.34
N ARG A 35 -2.90 -7.54 -3.39
CA ARG A 35 -3.65 -8.13 -4.52
C ARG A 35 -3.58 -7.28 -5.77
N LYS A 36 -3.54 -5.97 -5.59
CA LYS A 36 -3.46 -5.01 -6.69
C LYS A 36 -2.06 -4.97 -7.30
N MET A 37 -1.04 -5.08 -6.47
CA MET A 37 0.36 -4.93 -6.86
C MET A 37 1.05 -6.29 -6.90
N ASP A 38 2.19 -6.35 -7.61
CA ASP A 38 3.01 -7.54 -7.62
C ASP A 38 3.96 -7.57 -6.41
N ASN A 39 4.74 -8.64 -6.28
CA ASN A 39 5.62 -8.82 -5.11
C ASN A 39 6.90 -7.99 -5.15
N THR A 40 7.09 -7.17 -6.18
CA THR A 40 8.21 -6.21 -6.23
C THR A 40 7.89 -4.93 -5.48
N LYS A 41 6.63 -4.73 -5.07
CA LYS A 41 6.18 -3.57 -4.33
C LYS A 41 6.10 -3.93 -2.85
N ILE A 42 6.92 -3.29 -2.03
CA ILE A 42 7.10 -3.63 -0.62
C ILE A 42 6.52 -2.52 0.23
N ILE A 43 5.52 -2.83 1.05
CA ILE A 43 4.89 -1.84 1.93
C ILE A 43 5.88 -1.39 2.99
N VAL A 44 6.08 -0.08 3.09
CA VAL A 44 6.90 0.56 4.11
C VAL A 44 6.03 1.02 5.28
N SER A 45 4.92 1.66 5.00
CA SER A 45 4.00 2.13 6.04
C SER A 45 2.58 2.26 5.51
N VAL A 46 1.63 2.23 6.43
CA VAL A 46 0.21 2.46 6.14
C VAL A 46 -0.31 3.47 7.15
N GLU A 47 -1.01 4.47 6.65
CA GLU A 47 -1.50 5.57 7.46
C GLU A 47 -2.98 5.82 7.14
N THR A 48 -3.79 6.05 8.17
CA THR A 48 -5.19 6.43 7.97
C THR A 48 -5.27 7.92 7.62
N LEU A 49 -5.93 8.21 6.54
CA LEU A 49 -6.15 9.60 6.11
C LEU A 49 -7.39 10.24 6.73
#